data_ba16f41f6defedc5d26e1516ffff8e86
#
_entry.id   ba16f41f6defedc5d26e1516ffff8e86
#
_cell.length_a   1.000
_cell.length_b   1.000
_cell.length_c   1.000
_cell.angle_alpha   90.00
_cell.angle_beta   90.00
_cell.angle_gamma   90.00
#
_symmetry.space_group_name_H-M   'P 1'
#
loop_
_entity.id
_entity.type
_entity.pdbx_description
1 polymer ?
#
loop_
_entity_poly.entity_id
_entity_poly.type
_entity_poly.pdbx_seq_one_letter_code
_entity_poly.pdbx_strand_id
1 'polypeptide(L)'
;MISGKILRDAIISGANNINNQRSRVDELNVFPVPDGDTGTNMGMTVGASVRELEALDDSCTVGEASKTAASAMLRGARGNSGVITSLLFRGFSKALEGKKEATAADIVEALKKGVEGAYKAVMKPTEGTILTVARVASEEAAACGAEDVPALWDVVMTAGQKALDRKSVV
;
A
#
# COMPACT_ATOMS: atom_id res chain seq x y z
N MET A 1 -13.81 -9.18 9.86
CA MET A 1 -14.06 -8.87 8.44
C MET A 1 -14.17 -7.38 8.24
N ILE A 2 -13.82 -6.87 7.06
CA ILE A 2 -14.06 -5.49 6.65
C ILE A 2 -14.90 -5.45 5.37
N SER A 3 -15.75 -4.43 5.28
CA SER A 3 -16.55 -4.16 4.07
C SER A 3 -15.75 -3.35 3.05
N GLY A 4 -16.27 -3.29 1.83
CA GLY A 4 -15.69 -2.43 0.78
C GLY A 4 -15.69 -0.95 1.17
N LYS A 5 -16.73 -0.49 1.87
CA LYS A 5 -16.77 0.88 2.41
C LYS A 5 -15.59 1.16 3.36
N ILE A 6 -15.31 0.25 4.28
CA ILE A 6 -14.19 0.41 5.23
C ILE A 6 -12.85 0.45 4.46
N LEU A 7 -12.65 -0.45 3.50
CA LEU A 7 -11.43 -0.46 2.69
C LEU A 7 -11.30 0.82 1.86
N ARG A 8 -12.37 1.26 1.21
CA ARG A 8 -12.44 2.53 0.46
C ARG A 8 -12.03 3.71 1.33
N ASP A 9 -12.68 3.85 2.47
CA ASP A 9 -12.46 4.98 3.39
C ASP A 9 -11.03 4.96 3.98
N ALA A 10 -10.48 3.76 4.25
CA ALA A 10 -9.09 3.59 4.69
C ALA A 10 -8.08 4.02 3.62
N ILE A 11 -8.31 3.69 2.35
CA ILE A 11 -7.42 4.11 1.25
C ILE A 11 -7.48 5.63 1.06
N ILE A 12 -8.67 6.25 1.11
CA ILE A 12 -8.85 7.71 1.03
C ILE A 12 -8.11 8.39 2.19
N SER A 13 -8.26 7.87 3.41
CA SER A 13 -7.55 8.38 4.60
C SER A 13 -6.04 8.28 4.43
N GLY A 14 -5.53 7.16 3.91
CA GLY A 14 -4.12 6.97 3.60
C GLY A 14 -3.60 7.95 2.55
N ALA A 15 -4.38 8.23 1.51
CA ALA A 15 -4.06 9.23 0.48
C ALA A 15 -3.95 10.64 1.07
N ASN A 16 -4.88 11.00 1.94
CA ASN A 16 -4.84 12.29 2.64
C ASN A 16 -3.62 12.39 3.58
N ASN A 17 -3.30 11.30 4.29
CA ASN A 17 -2.16 11.28 5.20
C ASN A 17 -0.83 11.43 4.46
N ILE A 18 -0.60 10.70 3.37
CA ILE A 18 0.64 10.86 2.59
C ILE A 18 0.76 12.26 1.99
N ASN A 19 -0.34 12.88 1.56
CA ASN A 19 -0.35 14.25 1.08
C ASN A 19 0.03 15.24 2.20
N ASN A 20 -0.48 15.05 3.42
CA ASN A 20 -0.14 15.89 4.57
C ASN A 20 1.32 15.76 5.00
N GLN A 21 1.94 14.59 4.77
CA GLN A 21 3.33 14.30 5.10
C GLN A 21 4.30 14.48 3.93
N ARG A 22 3.81 14.92 2.77
CA ARG A 22 4.56 14.96 1.51
C ARG A 22 5.93 15.61 1.64
N SER A 23 5.98 16.83 2.13
CA SER A 23 7.23 17.59 2.27
C SER A 23 8.23 16.90 3.19
N ARG A 24 7.75 16.32 4.31
CA ARG A 24 8.60 15.56 5.23
C ARG A 24 9.20 14.31 4.57
N VAL A 25 8.41 13.60 3.76
CA VAL A 25 8.90 12.42 3.03
C VAL A 25 9.90 12.83 1.95
N ASP A 26 9.66 13.96 1.25
CA ASP A 26 10.59 14.50 0.26
C ASP A 26 11.94 14.86 0.90
N GLU A 27 11.94 15.50 2.08
CA GLU A 27 13.16 15.84 2.83
C GLU A 27 13.97 14.60 3.26
N LEU A 28 13.30 13.47 3.52
CA LEU A 28 13.93 12.21 3.91
C LEU A 28 14.41 11.37 2.72
N ASN A 29 14.14 11.80 1.49
CA ASN A 29 14.50 11.08 0.28
C ASN A 29 15.99 11.29 -0.07
N VAL A 30 16.85 10.51 0.57
CA VAL A 30 18.31 10.54 0.36
C VAL A 30 18.88 9.27 -0.27
N PHE A 31 18.07 8.22 -0.41
CA PHE A 31 18.47 6.93 -0.96
C PHE A 31 17.28 6.26 -1.67
N PRO A 32 17.48 5.52 -2.76
CA PRO A 32 18.73 5.30 -3.51
C PRO A 32 19.13 6.49 -4.43
N VAL A 33 18.17 7.37 -4.73
CA VAL A 33 18.38 8.58 -5.55
C VAL A 33 17.86 9.78 -4.75
N PRO A 34 18.70 10.75 -4.43
CA PRO A 34 18.36 11.90 -3.60
C PRO A 34 17.71 13.04 -4.40
N ASP A 35 16.61 12.75 -5.12
CA ASP A 35 15.88 13.73 -5.92
C ASP A 35 14.79 14.49 -5.14
N GLY A 36 14.55 14.09 -3.88
CA GLY A 36 13.65 14.83 -2.99
C GLY A 36 12.18 14.85 -3.42
N ASP A 37 11.73 13.83 -4.15
CA ASP A 37 10.39 13.83 -4.74
C ASP A 37 9.53 12.60 -4.37
N THR A 38 10.01 11.74 -3.48
CA THR A 38 9.32 10.50 -3.10
C THR A 38 7.93 10.77 -2.53
N GLY A 39 7.80 11.71 -1.61
CA GLY A 39 6.52 12.08 -1.00
C GLY A 39 5.57 12.69 -2.01
N THR A 40 6.08 13.55 -2.89
CA THR A 40 5.33 14.14 -3.99
C THR A 40 4.83 13.06 -4.95
N ASN A 41 5.68 12.16 -5.39
CA ASN A 41 5.33 11.09 -6.33
C ASN A 41 4.32 10.10 -5.73
N MET A 42 4.52 9.68 -4.49
CA MET A 42 3.58 8.80 -3.79
C MET A 42 2.23 9.49 -3.53
N GLY A 43 2.24 10.75 -3.09
CA GLY A 43 1.04 11.53 -2.85
C GLY A 43 0.20 11.71 -4.13
N MET A 44 0.84 12.02 -5.25
CA MET A 44 0.16 12.13 -6.54
C MET A 44 -0.40 10.78 -7.00
N THR A 45 0.35 9.70 -6.81
CA THR A 45 -0.05 8.36 -7.23
C THR A 45 -1.25 7.86 -6.44
N VAL A 46 -1.17 7.90 -5.09
CA VAL A 46 -2.28 7.43 -4.23
C VAL A 46 -3.46 8.38 -4.33
N GLY A 47 -3.22 9.70 -4.39
CA GLY A 47 -4.23 10.73 -4.56
C GLY A 47 -5.05 10.59 -5.84
N ALA A 48 -4.48 10.03 -6.91
CA ALA A 48 -5.20 9.77 -8.16
C ALA A 48 -6.43 8.84 -7.97
N SER A 49 -6.45 8.03 -6.91
CA SER A 49 -7.57 7.11 -6.63
C SER A 49 -8.73 7.77 -5.88
N VAL A 50 -8.51 8.87 -5.19
CA VAL A 50 -9.49 9.46 -4.25
C VAL A 50 -10.81 9.77 -4.92
N ARG A 51 -10.80 10.49 -6.03
CA ARG A 51 -12.02 10.88 -6.75
C ARG A 51 -12.85 9.68 -7.21
N GLU A 52 -12.19 8.64 -7.72
CA GLU A 52 -12.88 7.45 -8.20
C GLU A 52 -13.41 6.61 -7.02
N LEU A 53 -12.70 6.57 -5.90
CA LEU A 53 -13.15 5.92 -4.68
C LEU A 53 -14.34 6.64 -4.05
N GLU A 54 -14.31 7.97 -3.98
CA GLU A 54 -15.43 8.77 -3.47
C GLU A 54 -16.71 8.61 -4.30
N ALA A 55 -16.60 8.25 -5.58
CA ALA A 55 -17.73 7.99 -6.45
C ALA A 55 -18.37 6.61 -6.23
N LEU A 56 -17.72 5.70 -5.49
CA LEU A 56 -18.28 4.39 -5.15
C LEU A 56 -19.37 4.54 -4.08
N ASP A 57 -20.44 3.79 -4.26
CA ASP A 57 -21.51 3.67 -3.27
C ASP A 57 -21.02 2.97 -1.98
N ASP A 58 -21.68 3.23 -0.86
CA ASP A 58 -21.39 2.60 0.44
C ASP A 58 -21.60 1.07 0.45
N SER A 59 -22.33 0.54 -0.50
CA SER A 59 -22.52 -0.90 -0.72
C SER A 59 -21.42 -1.55 -1.55
N CYS A 60 -20.38 -0.81 -1.98
CA CYS A 60 -19.28 -1.35 -2.75
C CYS A 60 -18.60 -2.53 -2.05
N THR A 61 -18.11 -3.48 -2.83
CA THR A 61 -17.37 -4.63 -2.34
C THR A 61 -15.88 -4.30 -2.12
N VAL A 62 -15.17 -5.13 -1.34
CA VAL A 62 -13.70 -4.96 -1.21
C VAL A 62 -12.99 -5.16 -2.54
N GLY A 63 -13.52 -6.04 -3.40
CA GLY A 63 -13.02 -6.24 -4.76
C GLY A 63 -13.15 -4.99 -5.61
N GLU A 64 -14.30 -4.31 -5.59
CA GLU A 64 -14.53 -3.06 -6.32
C GLU A 64 -13.66 -1.92 -5.78
N ALA A 65 -13.62 -1.71 -4.47
CA ALA A 65 -12.82 -0.67 -3.86
C ALA A 65 -11.33 -0.84 -4.17
N SER A 66 -10.79 -2.04 -3.98
CA SER A 66 -9.37 -2.32 -4.25
C SER A 66 -9.02 -2.21 -5.73
N LYS A 67 -9.88 -2.69 -6.64
CA LYS A 67 -9.69 -2.59 -8.09
C LYS A 67 -9.72 -1.14 -8.58
N THR A 68 -10.67 -0.36 -8.10
CA THR A 68 -10.80 1.07 -8.42
C THR A 68 -9.53 1.81 -7.98
N ALA A 69 -9.07 1.61 -6.74
CA ALA A 69 -7.85 2.20 -6.23
C ALA A 69 -6.63 1.81 -7.08
N ALA A 70 -6.41 0.52 -7.30
CA ALA A 70 -5.26 0.01 -8.04
C ALA A 70 -5.21 0.52 -9.49
N SER A 71 -6.35 0.58 -10.16
CA SER A 71 -6.45 1.05 -11.54
C SER A 71 -6.15 2.54 -11.65
N ALA A 72 -6.70 3.35 -10.75
CA ALA A 72 -6.44 4.78 -10.71
C ALA A 72 -4.99 5.10 -10.36
N MET A 73 -4.41 4.42 -9.37
CA MET A 73 -3.01 4.57 -9.00
C MET A 73 -2.06 4.21 -10.15
N LEU A 74 -2.36 3.15 -10.91
CA LEU A 74 -1.56 2.73 -12.05
C LEU A 74 -1.56 3.79 -13.16
N ARG A 75 -2.71 4.37 -13.46
CA ARG A 75 -2.83 5.47 -14.45
C ARG A 75 -2.14 6.75 -13.98
N GLY A 76 -2.19 7.02 -12.68
CA GLY A 76 -1.62 8.20 -12.04
C GLY A 76 -0.20 8.03 -11.52
N ALA A 77 0.45 6.88 -11.75
CA ALA A 77 1.77 6.59 -11.18
C ALA A 77 2.83 7.63 -11.59
N ARG A 78 3.61 8.09 -10.60
CA ARG A 78 4.68 9.06 -10.77
C ARG A 78 5.96 8.56 -10.10
N GLY A 79 7.07 8.68 -10.81
CA GLY A 79 8.39 8.27 -10.33
C GLY A 79 8.47 6.78 -9.99
N ASN A 80 9.64 6.33 -9.55
CA ASN A 80 9.83 4.93 -9.16
C ASN A 80 8.98 4.55 -7.93
N SER A 81 8.89 5.43 -6.94
CA SER A 81 8.09 5.21 -5.73
C SER A 81 6.59 5.05 -6.04
N GLY A 82 6.05 5.89 -6.93
CA GLY A 82 4.66 5.77 -7.37
C GLY A 82 4.39 4.51 -8.19
N VAL A 83 5.28 4.15 -9.09
CA VAL A 83 5.16 2.90 -9.86
C VAL A 83 5.14 1.69 -8.92
N ILE A 84 6.09 1.60 -7.99
CA ILE A 84 6.14 0.50 -7.02
C ILE A 84 4.88 0.46 -6.15
N THR A 85 4.43 1.61 -5.65
CA THR A 85 3.18 1.71 -4.88
C THR A 85 1.98 1.21 -5.69
N SER A 86 1.86 1.61 -6.95
CA SER A 86 0.76 1.14 -7.82
C SER A 86 0.80 -0.38 -8.07
N LEU A 87 2.00 -0.96 -8.16
CA LEU A 87 2.18 -2.41 -8.33
C LEU A 87 1.81 -3.19 -7.08
N LEU A 88 2.13 -2.67 -5.89
CA LEU A 88 1.69 -3.24 -4.61
C LEU A 88 0.16 -3.29 -4.55
N PHE A 89 -0.52 -2.19 -4.85
CA PHE A 89 -1.99 -2.14 -4.89
C PHE A 89 -2.60 -3.02 -5.97
N ARG A 90 -1.94 -3.16 -7.12
CA ARG A 90 -2.39 -4.06 -8.19
C ARG A 90 -2.41 -5.51 -7.74
N GLY A 91 -1.35 -5.99 -7.11
CA GLY A 91 -1.29 -7.36 -6.58
C GLY A 91 -2.30 -7.56 -5.44
N PHE A 92 -2.42 -6.59 -4.55
CA PHE A 92 -3.40 -6.57 -3.47
C PHE A 92 -4.83 -6.70 -4.00
N SER A 93 -5.21 -5.92 -5.01
CA SER A 93 -6.55 -5.96 -5.59
C SER A 93 -6.88 -7.28 -6.29
N LYS A 94 -5.89 -7.93 -6.90
CA LYS A 94 -6.08 -9.24 -7.53
C LYS A 94 -6.48 -10.32 -6.53
N ALA A 95 -5.93 -10.29 -5.32
CA ALA A 95 -6.30 -11.24 -4.28
C ALA A 95 -7.71 -11.03 -3.72
N LEU A 96 -8.24 -9.81 -3.84
CA LEU A 96 -9.59 -9.46 -3.38
C LEU A 96 -10.65 -9.51 -4.49
N GLU A 97 -10.27 -9.87 -5.72
CA GLU A 97 -11.20 -9.92 -6.85
C GLU A 97 -12.40 -10.83 -6.56
N GLY A 98 -13.60 -10.30 -6.81
CA GLY A 98 -14.87 -11.01 -6.58
C GLY A 98 -15.30 -11.14 -5.11
N LYS A 99 -14.52 -10.67 -4.15
CA LYS A 99 -14.89 -10.72 -2.73
C LYS A 99 -15.77 -9.53 -2.35
N LYS A 100 -16.82 -9.81 -1.59
CA LYS A 100 -17.73 -8.78 -1.04
C LYS A 100 -17.10 -8.11 0.18
N GLU A 101 -16.57 -8.92 1.09
CA GLU A 101 -15.88 -8.54 2.32
C GLU A 101 -14.56 -9.26 2.40
N ALA A 102 -13.65 -8.79 3.25
CA ALA A 102 -12.35 -9.43 3.48
C ALA A 102 -12.16 -9.80 4.95
N THR A 103 -11.70 -11.01 5.18
CA THR A 103 -11.19 -11.50 6.46
C THR A 103 -9.74 -11.07 6.67
N ALA A 104 -9.20 -11.27 7.88
CA ALA A 104 -7.77 -11.07 8.13
C ALA A 104 -6.90 -11.95 7.20
N ALA A 105 -7.28 -13.20 6.98
CA ALA A 105 -6.58 -14.11 6.07
C ALA A 105 -6.60 -13.61 4.61
N ASP A 106 -7.72 -13.03 4.16
CA ASP A 106 -7.80 -12.42 2.82
C ASP A 106 -6.86 -11.22 2.69
N ILE A 107 -6.74 -10.40 3.72
CA ILE A 107 -5.83 -9.26 3.73
C ILE A 107 -4.37 -9.71 3.74
N VAL A 108 -4.02 -10.75 4.51
CA VAL A 108 -2.68 -11.35 4.49
C VAL A 108 -2.31 -11.81 3.09
N GLU A 109 -3.20 -12.56 2.42
CA GLU A 109 -2.96 -13.00 1.04
C GLU A 109 -2.86 -11.83 0.07
N ALA A 110 -3.67 -10.80 0.27
CA ALA A 110 -3.63 -9.58 -0.55
C ALA A 110 -2.29 -8.83 -0.40
N LEU A 111 -1.77 -8.68 0.82
CA LEU A 111 -0.45 -8.09 1.08
C LEU A 111 0.65 -8.90 0.40
N LYS A 112 0.63 -10.23 0.55
CA LYS A 112 1.57 -11.15 -0.08
C LYS A 112 1.57 -11.01 -1.60
N LYS A 113 0.41 -11.04 -2.24
CA LYS A 113 0.26 -10.87 -3.69
C LYS A 113 0.73 -9.50 -4.16
N GLY A 114 0.50 -8.46 -3.37
CA GLY A 114 1.01 -7.11 -3.63
C GLY A 114 2.54 -7.11 -3.70
N VAL A 115 3.19 -7.65 -2.68
CA VAL A 115 4.66 -7.74 -2.60
C VAL A 115 5.24 -8.58 -3.72
N GLU A 116 4.71 -9.78 -3.96
CA GLU A 116 5.16 -10.65 -5.06
C GLU A 116 5.05 -9.96 -6.42
N GLY A 117 3.94 -9.27 -6.67
CA GLY A 117 3.72 -8.53 -7.91
C GLY A 117 4.71 -7.39 -8.12
N ALA A 118 5.00 -6.65 -7.05
CA ALA A 118 5.96 -5.55 -7.10
C ALA A 118 7.40 -6.05 -7.33
N TYR A 119 7.84 -7.08 -6.61
CA TYR A 119 9.18 -7.68 -6.80
C TYR A 119 9.38 -8.27 -8.19
N LYS A 120 8.36 -8.92 -8.76
CA LYS A 120 8.43 -9.47 -10.13
C LYS A 120 8.53 -8.39 -11.22
N ALA A 121 7.93 -7.23 -10.98
CA ALA A 121 7.90 -6.16 -11.96
C ALA A 121 9.16 -5.28 -11.94
N VAL A 122 9.87 -5.25 -10.82
CA VAL A 122 11.11 -4.50 -10.69
C VAL A 122 12.29 -5.37 -11.13
N MET A 123 12.96 -5.00 -12.22
CA MET A 123 14.05 -5.81 -12.81
C MET A 123 15.22 -6.06 -11.85
N LYS A 124 15.53 -5.09 -10.98
CA LYS A 124 16.58 -5.16 -9.96
C LYS A 124 16.06 -4.64 -8.64
N PRO A 125 15.32 -5.47 -7.87
CA PRO A 125 14.83 -5.06 -6.57
C PRO A 125 15.99 -4.67 -5.65
N THR A 126 15.94 -3.46 -5.11
CA THR A 126 16.96 -2.97 -4.17
C THR A 126 16.41 -3.12 -2.76
N GLU A 127 17.13 -3.88 -1.93
CA GLU A 127 16.83 -3.95 -0.50
C GLU A 127 17.13 -2.61 0.15
N GLY A 128 16.45 -2.39 1.25
CA GLY A 128 16.58 -1.13 1.89
C GLY A 128 15.65 -0.04 1.28
N THR A 129 14.56 -0.39 0.60
CA THR A 129 13.60 0.51 -0.04
C THR A 129 12.17 0.22 0.44
N ILE A 130 11.18 0.89 -0.17
CA ILE A 130 9.74 0.61 0.06
C ILE A 130 9.40 -0.88 -0.14
N LEU A 131 10.10 -1.57 -1.04
CA LEU A 131 9.92 -3.01 -1.25
C LEU A 131 10.28 -3.82 0.00
N THR A 132 11.38 -3.49 0.67
CA THR A 132 11.80 -4.14 1.92
C THR A 132 10.77 -3.93 3.03
N VAL A 133 10.29 -2.69 3.19
CA VAL A 133 9.28 -2.37 4.21
C VAL A 133 7.99 -3.15 3.95
N ALA A 134 7.52 -3.16 2.70
CA ALA A 134 6.32 -3.90 2.32
C ALA A 134 6.49 -5.41 2.52
N ARG A 135 7.65 -5.98 2.16
CA ARG A 135 7.95 -7.41 2.35
C ARG A 135 7.95 -7.79 3.82
N VAL A 136 8.69 -7.06 4.65
CA VAL A 136 8.77 -7.35 6.09
C VAL A 136 7.39 -7.25 6.74
N ALA A 137 6.63 -6.21 6.44
CA ALA A 137 5.28 -6.05 6.97
C ALA A 137 4.35 -7.20 6.56
N SER A 138 4.45 -7.67 5.31
CA SER A 138 3.67 -8.80 4.80
C SER A 138 4.07 -10.14 5.44
N GLU A 139 5.37 -10.38 5.64
CA GLU A 139 5.89 -11.59 6.30
C GLU A 139 5.43 -11.67 7.76
N GLU A 140 5.51 -10.59 8.52
CA GLU A 140 5.04 -10.52 9.91
C GLU A 140 3.51 -10.65 9.99
N ALA A 141 2.78 -10.06 9.07
CA ALA A 141 1.33 -10.23 8.95
C ALA A 141 0.96 -11.71 8.75
N ALA A 142 1.69 -12.43 7.90
CA ALA A 142 1.46 -13.85 7.66
C ALA A 142 1.80 -14.73 8.88
N ALA A 143 2.78 -14.33 9.70
CA ALA A 143 3.24 -15.08 10.85
C ALA A 143 2.42 -14.81 12.13
N CYS A 144 1.69 -13.68 12.21
CA CYS A 144 1.09 -13.24 13.49
C CYS A 144 -0.15 -14.03 13.91
N GLY A 145 -0.83 -14.72 12.97
CA GLY A 145 -2.05 -15.48 13.26
C GLY A 145 -3.24 -14.61 13.71
N ALA A 146 -3.25 -13.33 13.40
CA ALA A 146 -4.36 -12.43 13.78
C ALA A 146 -5.67 -12.85 13.10
N GLU A 147 -6.74 -12.99 13.88
CA GLU A 147 -8.05 -13.39 13.40
C GLU A 147 -8.91 -12.20 12.95
N ASP A 148 -8.65 -11.01 13.49
CA ASP A 148 -9.35 -9.79 13.10
C ASP A 148 -8.44 -8.80 12.36
N VAL A 149 -9.05 -7.96 11.51
CA VAL A 149 -8.31 -7.03 10.65
C VAL A 149 -7.65 -5.89 11.43
N PRO A 150 -8.25 -5.27 12.46
CA PRO A 150 -7.58 -4.27 13.28
C PRO A 150 -6.28 -4.79 13.91
N ALA A 151 -6.31 -5.95 14.58
CA ALA A 151 -5.11 -6.56 15.17
C ALA A 151 -4.04 -6.89 14.12
N LEU A 152 -4.45 -7.35 12.93
CA LEU A 152 -3.56 -7.56 11.80
C LEU A 152 -2.86 -6.26 11.38
N TRP A 153 -3.59 -5.15 11.27
CA TRP A 153 -3.03 -3.87 10.88
C TRP A 153 -2.05 -3.32 11.91
N ASP A 154 -2.27 -3.53 13.20
CA ASP A 154 -1.31 -3.16 14.24
C ASP A 154 0.03 -3.88 14.04
N VAL A 155 0.00 -5.16 13.66
CA VAL A 155 1.22 -5.92 13.32
C VAL A 155 1.89 -5.38 12.07
N VAL A 156 1.12 -5.13 11.00
CA VAL A 156 1.62 -4.58 9.72
C VAL A 156 2.32 -3.23 9.95
N MET A 157 1.68 -2.33 10.68
CA MET A 157 2.23 -1.00 10.97
C MET A 157 3.48 -1.08 11.84
N THR A 158 3.47 -1.90 12.89
CA THR A 158 4.62 -2.10 13.78
C THR A 158 5.80 -2.71 13.03
N ALA A 159 5.57 -3.71 12.22
CA ALA A 159 6.62 -4.36 11.42
C ALA A 159 7.20 -3.41 10.36
N GLY A 160 6.34 -2.67 9.68
CA GLY A 160 6.76 -1.65 8.71
C GLY A 160 7.62 -0.57 9.35
N GLN A 161 7.22 -0.05 10.51
CA GLN A 161 7.98 0.94 11.27
C GLN A 161 9.35 0.39 11.68
N LYS A 162 9.41 -0.82 12.24
CA LYS A 162 10.69 -1.47 12.60
C LYS A 162 11.62 -1.67 11.41
N ALA A 163 11.06 -2.04 10.25
CA ALA A 163 11.84 -2.18 9.02
C ALA A 163 12.40 -0.84 8.54
N LEU A 164 11.63 0.24 8.71
CA LEU A 164 12.04 1.60 8.37
C LEU A 164 13.14 2.09 9.33
N ASP A 165 13.00 1.87 10.63
CA ASP A 165 13.94 2.33 11.66
C ASP A 165 15.32 1.64 11.56
N ARG A 166 15.36 0.36 11.17
CA ARG A 166 16.62 -0.39 10.95
C ARG A 166 17.51 0.23 9.87
N LYS A 167 16.97 1.07 9.01
CA LYS A 167 17.71 1.79 7.97
C LYS A 167 18.33 3.09 8.45
N SER A 168 17.78 3.68 9.51
CA SER A 168 18.29 4.93 10.07
C SER A 168 19.60 4.77 10.84
N VAL A 169 20.12 3.55 10.96
CA VAL A 169 21.29 3.18 11.78
C VAL A 169 22.50 2.73 10.95
N VAL A 170 22.43 2.88 9.61
CA VAL A 170 23.56 2.54 8.72
C VAL A 170 24.08 3.79 8.04
#